data_cdf10d3c81180fab88dc5d1245f4904b
#
_entry.id   cdf10d3c81180fab88dc5d1245f4904b
#
_cell.length_a   1.000
_cell.length_b   1.000
_cell.length_c   1.000
_cell.angle_alpha   90.00
_cell.angle_beta   90.00
_cell.angle_gamma   90.00
#
_symmetry.space_group_name_H-M   'P 1'
#
loop_
_entity.id
_entity.type
_entity.pdbx_description
1 polymer ?
#
loop_
_entity_poly.entity_id
_entity_poly.type
_entity_poly.pdbx_seq_one_letter_code
_entity_poly.pdbx_strand_id
1 'polypeptide(L)'
;MSAMNPYRTLRQFASDEFIINKSRFIGYAAPCETEAEALAFLQSIRTKHKDATHNCYAYIIGQNAGIMRYSDDGEPGGTAGLPMMEVLKHQGVVNCCCVVTRYFGGVLLGAGGLVRAYTQGAVIAVSYTHLRAHETGAYLV
;
A
#
# COMPACT_ATOMS: atom_id res chain seq x y z
N MET A 1 -7.63 -28.90 5.54
CA MET A 1 -7.33 -28.49 5.55
C MET A 1 -6.97 -28.02 5.75
N SER A 2 -6.92 -27.98 5.93
CA SER A 2 -6.49 -27.39 6.31
C SER A 2 -6.45 -26.62 6.57
N ALA A 3 -6.50 -27.13 6.75
CA ALA A 3 -6.70 -26.29 7.39
C ALA A 3 -6.12 -25.36 7.20
N MET A 4 -6.26 -25.02 7.05
CA MET A 4 -5.60 -24.10 6.71
C MET A 4 -5.16 -23.16 7.69
N ASN A 5 -3.96 -22.58 7.56
CA ASN A 5 -3.54 -21.53 8.42
C ASN A 5 -4.29 -20.26 8.06
N PRO A 6 -4.76 -19.54 9.05
CA PRO A 6 -5.38 -18.25 8.76
C PRO A 6 -4.35 -17.27 8.25
N TYR A 7 -4.79 -16.33 7.45
CA TYR A 7 -3.94 -15.24 6.98
C TYR A 7 -4.73 -13.94 7.06
N ARG A 8 -3.99 -12.82 7.10
CA ARG A 8 -4.61 -11.51 7.25
C ARG A 8 -4.71 -10.82 5.89
N THR A 9 -5.82 -10.17 5.67
CA THR A 9 -6.05 -9.41 4.46
C THR A 9 -6.89 -8.19 4.79
N LEU A 10 -6.97 -7.25 3.85
CA LEU A 10 -7.78 -6.06 4.02
C LEU A 10 -9.23 -6.41 3.75
N ARG A 11 -10.14 -5.75 4.46
CA ARG A 11 -11.57 -5.98 4.28
C ARG A 11 -12.14 -5.16 3.14
N GLN A 12 -11.59 -3.98 2.89
CA GLN A 12 -12.17 -3.07 1.93
C GLN A 12 -11.14 -2.04 1.48
N PHE A 13 -11.50 -1.30 0.45
CA PHE A 13 -10.75 -0.15 0.00
C PHE A 13 -10.76 0.93 1.07
N ALA A 14 -9.64 1.62 1.22
CA ALA A 14 -9.55 2.77 2.11
C ALA A 14 -8.55 3.76 1.55
N SER A 15 -8.73 5.03 1.91
CA SER A 15 -7.76 6.05 1.56
C SER A 15 -7.76 7.15 2.62
N ASP A 16 -6.61 7.79 2.78
CA ASP A 16 -6.47 8.95 3.64
C ASP A 16 -5.28 9.75 3.15
N GLU A 17 -5.14 10.98 3.61
CA GLU A 17 -4.09 11.84 3.11
C GLU A 17 -3.55 12.75 4.20
N PHE A 18 -2.37 13.32 3.94
CA PHE A 18 -1.73 14.26 4.84
C PHE A 18 -0.76 15.14 4.05
N ILE A 19 -0.29 16.19 4.67
CA ILE A 19 0.65 17.13 4.05
C ILE A 19 1.91 17.21 4.91
N ILE A 20 3.06 17.09 4.26
CA ILE A 20 4.36 17.28 4.89
C ILE A 20 5.19 18.17 3.98
N ASN A 21 5.74 19.26 4.53
CA ASN A 21 6.57 20.19 3.77
C ASN A 21 5.90 20.59 2.45
N LYS A 22 4.60 20.88 2.51
CA LYS A 22 3.78 21.29 1.38
C LYS A 22 3.55 20.20 0.33
N SER A 23 4.14 19.01 0.49
CA SER A 23 3.81 17.88 -0.37
C SER A 23 2.55 17.21 0.16
N ARG A 24 1.64 16.86 -0.76
CA ARG A 24 0.41 16.14 -0.43
C ARG A 24 0.63 14.67 -0.70
N PHE A 25 0.39 13.85 0.31
CA PHE A 25 0.51 12.40 0.21
C PHE A 25 -0.86 11.79 0.40
N ILE A 26 -1.27 10.93 -0.52
CA ILE A 26 -2.55 10.24 -0.46
C ILE A 26 -2.27 8.75 -0.44
N GLY A 27 -2.63 8.07 0.64
CA GLY A 27 -2.46 6.62 0.77
C GLY A 27 -3.73 5.91 0.38
N TYR A 28 -3.60 4.87 -0.43
CA TYR A 28 -4.70 4.02 -0.87
C TYR A 28 -4.36 2.58 -0.56
N ALA A 29 -5.34 1.81 -0.15
CA ALA A 29 -5.16 0.38 0.05
C ALA A 29 -6.42 -0.35 -0.36
N ALA A 30 -6.27 -1.50 -0.97
CA ALA A 30 -7.40 -2.30 -1.44
C ALA A 30 -7.07 -3.79 -1.37
N PRO A 31 -8.08 -4.63 -1.10
CA PRO A 31 -7.90 -6.08 -1.21
C PRO A 31 -7.80 -6.45 -2.68
N CYS A 32 -6.85 -7.33 -3.00
CA CYS A 32 -6.62 -7.81 -4.36
C CYS A 32 -6.20 -9.27 -4.27
N GLU A 33 -6.94 -10.17 -4.88
CA GLU A 33 -6.64 -11.59 -4.76
C GLU A 33 -5.72 -12.10 -5.86
N THR A 34 -5.52 -11.32 -6.91
CA THR A 34 -4.63 -11.71 -8.00
C THR A 34 -3.76 -10.53 -8.36
N GLU A 35 -2.63 -10.82 -9.02
CA GLU A 35 -1.77 -9.74 -9.49
C GLU A 35 -2.51 -8.87 -10.52
N ALA A 36 -3.36 -9.47 -11.33
CA ALA A 36 -4.15 -8.71 -12.31
C ALA A 36 -5.03 -7.68 -11.60
N GLU A 37 -5.65 -8.05 -10.48
CA GLU A 37 -6.47 -7.11 -9.71
C GLU A 37 -5.61 -5.99 -9.10
N ALA A 38 -4.43 -6.34 -8.61
CA ALA A 38 -3.52 -5.34 -8.04
C ALA A 38 -3.09 -4.33 -9.11
N LEU A 39 -2.76 -4.81 -10.31
CA LEU A 39 -2.37 -3.95 -11.41
C LEU A 39 -3.53 -3.08 -11.89
N ALA A 40 -4.75 -3.62 -11.91
CA ALA A 40 -5.93 -2.84 -12.27
C ALA A 40 -6.18 -1.73 -11.25
N PHE A 41 -6.04 -2.05 -9.97
CA PHE A 41 -6.20 -1.05 -8.93
C PHE A 41 -5.14 0.05 -9.07
N LEU A 42 -3.88 -0.34 -9.24
CA LEU A 42 -2.79 0.60 -9.44
C LEU A 42 -3.07 1.51 -10.64
N GLN A 43 -3.54 0.93 -11.74
CA GLN A 43 -3.82 1.70 -12.94
C GLN A 43 -4.97 2.70 -12.70
N SER A 44 -5.97 2.31 -11.91
CA SER A 44 -7.08 3.22 -11.60
C SER A 44 -6.58 4.44 -10.81
N ILE A 45 -5.64 4.22 -9.88
CA ILE A 45 -5.06 5.32 -9.10
C ILE A 45 -4.19 6.21 -10.01
N ARG A 46 -3.38 5.60 -10.88
CA ARG A 46 -2.56 6.35 -11.83
C ARG A 46 -3.40 7.23 -12.74
N THR A 47 -4.53 6.71 -13.18
CA THR A 47 -5.44 7.47 -14.05
C THR A 47 -6.04 8.63 -13.29
N LYS A 48 -6.45 8.39 -12.04
CA LYS A 48 -7.04 9.44 -11.21
C LYS A 48 -6.01 10.53 -10.90
N HIS A 49 -4.76 10.15 -10.71
CA HIS A 49 -3.68 11.07 -10.33
C HIS A 49 -2.59 11.10 -11.37
N LYS A 50 -2.97 11.21 -12.65
CA LYS A 50 -1.99 11.21 -13.73
C LYS A 50 -1.10 12.44 -13.70
N ASP A 51 -1.52 13.50 -13.03
CA ASP A 51 -0.75 14.72 -12.86
C ASP A 51 0.08 14.73 -11.57
N ALA A 52 0.04 13.66 -10.80
CA ALA A 52 0.84 13.58 -9.58
C ALA A 52 2.33 13.45 -9.92
N THR A 53 3.16 13.83 -8.97
CA THR A 53 4.60 13.71 -9.13
C THR A 53 5.02 12.24 -9.12
N HIS A 54 4.46 11.45 -8.20
CA HIS A 54 4.80 10.04 -8.07
C HIS A 54 3.56 9.26 -7.61
N ASN A 55 3.42 8.03 -8.12
CA ASN A 55 2.42 7.07 -7.65
C ASN A 55 3.18 5.79 -7.28
N CYS A 56 3.69 5.76 -6.06
CA CYS A 56 4.49 4.64 -5.58
C CYS A 56 3.58 3.53 -5.08
N TYR A 57 4.03 2.27 -5.18
CA TYR A 57 3.15 1.17 -4.80
C TYR A 57 3.89 -0.01 -4.20
N ALA A 58 3.13 -0.85 -3.51
CA ALA A 58 3.58 -2.14 -3.04
C ALA A 58 2.38 -3.07 -2.98
N TYR A 59 2.55 -4.32 -3.43
CA TYR A 59 1.47 -5.30 -3.27
C TYR A 59 2.04 -6.67 -2.96
N ILE A 60 1.23 -7.44 -2.24
CA ILE A 60 1.55 -8.81 -1.87
C ILE A 60 0.36 -9.67 -2.26
N ILE A 61 0.61 -10.67 -3.08
CA ILE A 61 -0.44 -11.54 -3.60
C ILE A 61 -0.11 -12.98 -3.22
N GLY A 62 -1.14 -13.71 -2.85
CA GLY A 62 -1.02 -15.10 -2.46
C GLY A 62 -1.05 -15.27 -0.96
N GLN A 63 -1.77 -16.29 -0.50
CA GLN A 63 -1.89 -16.58 0.92
C GLN A 63 -0.51 -16.77 1.57
N ASN A 64 0.44 -17.28 0.82
CA ASN A 64 1.81 -17.48 1.28
C ASN A 64 2.74 -16.35 0.84
N ALA A 65 2.18 -15.23 0.38
CA ALA A 65 2.95 -14.07 -0.05
C ALA A 65 3.92 -14.41 -1.19
N GLY A 66 3.47 -15.25 -2.12
CA GLY A 66 4.34 -15.71 -3.21
C GLY A 66 4.70 -14.64 -4.22
N ILE A 67 3.92 -13.55 -4.31
CA ILE A 67 4.21 -12.45 -5.22
C ILE A 67 4.29 -11.17 -4.41
N MET A 68 5.45 -10.52 -4.46
CA MET A 68 5.68 -9.23 -3.82
C MET A 68 6.32 -8.30 -4.82
N ARG A 69 5.70 -7.14 -5.05
CA ARG A 69 6.23 -6.15 -5.98
C ARG A 69 6.10 -4.77 -5.36
N TYR A 70 7.04 -3.90 -5.68
CA TYR A 70 6.95 -2.50 -5.24
C TYR A 70 7.71 -1.62 -6.22
N SER A 71 7.44 -0.32 -6.17
CA SER A 71 8.08 0.64 -7.05
C SER A 71 8.18 1.99 -6.36
N ASP A 72 9.32 2.65 -6.57
CA ASP A 72 9.54 4.02 -6.10
C ASP A 72 8.93 5.05 -7.06
N ASP A 73 8.54 4.63 -8.25
CA ASP A 73 7.94 5.50 -9.27
C ASP A 73 8.65 6.85 -9.42
N GLY A 74 9.95 6.80 -9.53
CA GLY A 74 10.76 8.01 -9.74
C GLY A 74 11.25 8.69 -8.48
N GLU A 75 10.81 8.28 -7.29
CA GLU A 75 11.44 8.77 -6.06
C GLU A 75 12.85 8.17 -5.95
N PRO A 76 13.74 8.76 -5.14
CA PRO A 76 15.07 8.18 -4.98
C PRO A 76 14.99 6.73 -4.50
N GLY A 77 15.90 5.91 -5.00
CA GLY A 77 15.89 4.47 -4.76
C GLY A 77 15.76 4.10 -3.28
N GLY A 78 14.80 3.24 -2.96
CA GLY A 78 14.59 2.75 -1.62
C GLY A 78 13.81 3.66 -0.70
N THR A 79 13.33 4.81 -1.18
CA THR A 79 12.69 5.78 -0.28
C THR A 79 11.17 5.68 -0.24
N ALA A 80 10.56 4.92 -1.13
CA ALA A 80 9.10 4.88 -1.23
C ALA A 80 8.55 3.46 -1.25
N GLY A 81 8.80 2.72 -2.30
CA GLY A 81 8.21 1.39 -2.47
C GLY A 81 8.59 0.41 -1.38
N LEU A 82 9.87 0.37 -1.04
CA LEU A 82 10.35 -0.54 -0.01
C LEU A 82 9.76 -0.21 1.38
N PRO A 83 9.77 1.04 1.84
CA PRO A 83 9.10 1.37 3.10
C PRO A 83 7.64 0.95 3.12
N MET A 84 6.92 1.11 2.00
CA MET A 84 5.54 0.68 1.91
C MET A 84 5.42 -0.83 2.03
N MET A 85 6.28 -1.57 1.32
CA MET A 85 6.29 -3.03 1.41
C MET A 85 6.56 -3.48 2.84
N GLU A 86 7.49 -2.81 3.55
CA GLU A 86 7.79 -3.17 4.93
C GLU A 86 6.58 -3.00 5.83
N VAL A 87 5.73 -1.99 5.57
CA VAL A 87 4.49 -1.82 6.33
C VAL A 87 3.58 -3.03 6.12
N LEU A 88 3.39 -3.46 4.87
CA LEU A 88 2.52 -4.60 4.57
C LEU A 88 3.06 -5.87 5.24
N LYS A 89 4.36 -6.09 5.17
CA LYS A 89 4.98 -7.25 5.79
C LYS A 89 4.85 -7.21 7.31
N HIS A 90 5.08 -6.04 7.89
CA HIS A 90 4.99 -5.88 9.34
C HIS A 90 3.58 -6.13 9.84
N GLN A 91 2.58 -5.69 9.07
CA GLN A 91 1.18 -5.94 9.41
C GLN A 91 0.77 -7.37 9.13
N GLY A 92 1.57 -8.12 8.40
CA GLY A 92 1.27 -9.50 8.08
C GLY A 92 0.11 -9.67 7.13
N VAL A 93 -0.15 -8.69 6.26
CA VAL A 93 -1.28 -8.75 5.33
C VAL A 93 -0.82 -9.29 3.98
N VAL A 94 -1.70 -10.04 3.35
CA VAL A 94 -1.52 -10.55 2.00
C VAL A 94 -2.76 -10.23 1.18
N ASN A 95 -2.68 -10.44 -0.11
CA ASN A 95 -3.78 -10.16 -1.03
C ASN A 95 -4.23 -8.71 -0.90
N CYS A 96 -3.27 -7.82 -1.03
CA CYS A 96 -3.53 -6.40 -0.90
C CYS A 96 -2.60 -5.59 -1.80
N CYS A 97 -3.07 -4.42 -2.19
CA CYS A 97 -2.28 -3.45 -2.94
C CYS A 97 -2.36 -2.11 -2.23
N CYS A 98 -1.22 -1.48 -2.05
CA CYS A 98 -1.13 -0.15 -1.45
C CYS A 98 -0.46 0.79 -2.43
N VAL A 99 -1.04 1.98 -2.61
CA VAL A 99 -0.47 3.03 -3.46
C VAL A 99 -0.38 4.30 -2.63
N VAL A 100 0.75 4.99 -2.70
CA VAL A 100 0.87 6.32 -2.11
C VAL A 100 1.20 7.29 -3.23
N THR A 101 0.30 8.23 -3.43
CA THR A 101 0.39 9.28 -4.44
C THR A 101 0.98 10.52 -3.81
N ARG A 102 1.94 11.15 -4.46
CA ARG A 102 2.55 12.38 -3.95
C ARG A 102 2.46 13.49 -4.97
N TYR A 103 2.00 14.65 -4.51
CA TYR A 103 2.09 15.91 -5.23
C TYR A 103 3.17 16.74 -4.53
N PHE A 104 4.29 16.96 -5.22
CA PHE A 104 5.43 17.70 -4.66
C PHE A 104 5.03 19.15 -4.41
N GLY A 105 5.38 19.66 -3.23
CA GLY A 105 5.01 21.03 -2.84
C GLY A 105 6.14 22.04 -2.90
N GLY A 106 7.25 21.69 -3.54
CA GLY A 106 8.35 22.64 -3.71
C GLY A 106 9.39 22.62 -2.60
N VAL A 107 9.19 21.82 -1.54
CA VAL A 107 10.12 21.73 -0.42
C VAL A 107 10.58 20.28 -0.32
N LEU A 108 11.89 20.07 -0.35
CA LEU A 108 12.44 18.72 -0.30
C LEU A 108 12.29 18.13 1.10
N LEU A 109 12.03 16.83 1.15
CA LEU A 109 11.93 16.10 2.41
C LEU A 109 13.24 15.43 2.81
N GLY A 110 14.13 15.18 1.83
CA GLY A 110 15.31 14.36 2.04
C GLY A 110 14.96 12.88 2.10
N ALA A 111 15.97 12.01 1.98
CA ALA A 111 15.75 10.57 1.94
C ALA A 111 15.03 10.06 3.19
N GLY A 112 15.49 10.47 4.37
CA GLY A 112 14.86 10.04 5.61
C GLY A 112 13.43 10.53 5.74
N GLY A 113 13.16 11.76 5.31
CA GLY A 113 11.82 12.31 5.32
C GLY A 113 10.88 11.57 4.37
N LEU A 114 11.39 11.18 3.19
CA LEU A 114 10.61 10.41 2.24
C LEU A 114 10.24 9.04 2.80
N VAL A 115 11.22 8.34 3.39
CA VAL A 115 10.97 7.04 4.00
C VAL A 115 9.85 7.14 5.04
N ARG A 116 9.93 8.16 5.90
CA ARG A 116 8.90 8.35 6.92
C ARG A 116 7.54 8.68 6.32
N ALA A 117 7.52 9.51 5.29
CA ALA A 117 6.26 9.91 4.65
C ALA A 117 5.58 8.72 3.95
N TYR A 118 6.33 7.93 3.21
CA TYR A 118 5.74 6.78 2.53
C TYR A 118 5.34 5.68 3.51
N THR A 119 6.10 5.51 4.59
CA THR A 119 5.69 4.61 5.67
C THR A 119 4.36 5.07 6.25
N GLN A 120 4.24 6.37 6.55
CA GLN A 120 3.00 6.92 7.11
C GLN A 120 1.84 6.74 6.14
N GLY A 121 2.06 6.99 4.86
CA GLY A 121 1.02 6.84 3.85
C GLY A 121 0.47 5.42 3.78
N ALA A 122 1.35 4.43 3.85
CA ALA A 122 0.93 3.04 3.87
C ALA A 122 0.22 2.70 5.18
N VAL A 123 0.75 3.16 6.31
CA VAL A 123 0.16 2.87 7.62
C VAL A 123 -1.27 3.40 7.70
N ILE A 124 -1.50 4.66 7.33
CA ILE A 124 -2.84 5.22 7.45
C ILE A 124 -3.82 4.53 6.51
N ALA A 125 -3.39 4.17 5.30
CA ALA A 125 -4.26 3.49 4.35
C ALA A 125 -4.65 2.11 4.87
N VAL A 126 -3.68 1.36 5.38
CA VAL A 126 -3.93 0.00 5.88
C VAL A 126 -4.73 0.03 7.17
N SER A 127 -4.45 0.98 8.07
CA SER A 127 -5.12 1.00 9.37
C SER A 127 -6.58 1.40 9.30
N TYR A 128 -7.02 2.04 8.22
CA TYR A 128 -8.44 2.34 8.06
C TYR A 128 -9.23 1.19 7.43
N THR A 129 -8.53 0.15 6.99
CA THR A 129 -9.22 -1.07 6.60
C THR A 129 -9.17 -2.00 7.80
N HIS A 130 -10.23 -2.71 8.04
CA HIS A 130 -10.20 -3.67 9.13
C HIS A 130 -9.48 -4.91 8.65
N LEU A 131 -8.38 -5.23 9.31
CA LEU A 131 -7.66 -6.46 9.04
C LEU A 131 -8.45 -7.62 9.60
N ARG A 132 -8.42 -8.73 8.92
CA ARG A 132 -9.07 -9.92 9.44
C ARG A 132 -8.23 -11.13 9.09
N ALA A 133 -8.29 -12.12 9.96
CA ALA A 133 -7.74 -13.42 9.65
C ALA A 133 -8.72 -14.08 8.71
N HIS A 134 -8.25 -14.46 7.54
CA HIS A 134 -9.07 -15.22 6.62
C HIS A 134 -9.00 -16.68 7.00
N GLU A 135 -10.12 -17.26 7.23
CA GLU A 135 -10.18 -18.69 7.45
C GLU A 135 -11.55 -19.15 7.07
N THR A 136 -11.66 -20.43 6.95
CA THR A 136 -12.92 -20.90 6.57
C THR A 136 -13.91 -20.48 7.54
N GLY A 137 -14.82 -19.95 7.20
CA GLY A 137 -15.81 -19.63 8.08
C GLY A 137 -15.76 -18.32 8.63
N ALA A 138 -15.03 -17.80 8.68
CA ALA A 138 -15.11 -16.73 9.06
C ALA A 138 -14.94 -15.86 9.99
N TYR A 139 -14.68 -15.30 10.26
CA TYR A 139 -14.49 -14.63 11.01
C TYR A 139 -14.27 -13.51 10.94
N LEU A 140 -14.34 -12.92 11.31
CA LEU A 140 -14.41 -12.06 11.34
C LEU A 140 -13.99 -11.22 12.08
N VAL A 141 -13.68 -10.53 12.26
CA VAL A 141 -13.18 -9.73 13.00
C VAL A 141 -13.24 -8.35 12.93
#